data_cb94cbf3729cb5858652c7f2b6d3554a
#
_entry.id   cb94cbf3729cb5858652c7f2b6d3554a
#
_cell.length_a   1.000
_cell.length_b   1.000
_cell.length_c   1.000
_cell.angle_alpha   90.00
_cell.angle_beta   90.00
_cell.angle_gamma   90.00
#
_symmetry.space_group_name_H-M   'P 1'
#
loop_
_entity.id
_entity.type
_entity.pdbx_description
1 polymer ?
#
loop_
_entity_poly.entity_id
_entity_poly.type
_entity_poly.pdbx_seq_one_letter_code
_entity_poly.pdbx_strand_id
1 'polypeptide(L)'
;MGRTDRAVALAAVWWLALVTVTLLTRPYVPVDETRYLAVAWEMRVTGEYLVPHLNGALYGHKPPLMFWLINAGWAVFGVNEWWPRLIVTAFGLAALLLTARIAALALPGREQAPGLAVLVTGGTLLWAVFTTMVMFDLMLTTFAALAMLGLLRAGRGELGRGFLIFGLGIGLGVLSKGPAILLHTLPAALLAPVWLRHRPAGGWGRWYLWVLGGFLVGAAVALAWAVPAAVAGGEAFREEIFWKQSANRMVQSFAHRKPLWWYLPMLPLMLFPWLFWAPLWKGFAALARSVRAGPADGPAQPGVRFALAWALPGLLAFSMISGKQMQYLLPEFPAFGLLAAAALLAAPPVVRRWHQVLPAFALAGLAVYLVVDPGARMTEIVPAAGRPWVLASAAACGAFAVGVLLAQPRSIAAGAALLGTATVGAVVALQAGFGSAVAYAYDVHPVARHLAEVQAQGQPVAHIGKYHGQFQFPGRLRQPLQVIAEEGVADWAARNPGGVVVGYTEPDEAPASPTRLSQRYRGQAAHVWAAADLRGGARTGGHASGDEPEK
;
A
#
# COMPACT_ATOMS: atom_id res chain seq x y z
N MET A 1 31.45 10.24 1.93
CA MET A 1 30.11 9.80 1.52
C MET A 1 29.82 10.30 0.10
N GLY A 2 29.61 9.39 -0.85
CA GLY A 2 29.30 9.73 -2.23
C GLY A 2 27.92 10.40 -2.37
N ARG A 3 27.63 10.96 -3.56
CA ARG A 3 26.33 11.61 -3.82
C ARG A 3 25.16 10.63 -3.71
N THR A 4 25.34 9.39 -4.16
CA THR A 4 24.34 8.32 -4.04
C THR A 4 24.10 7.96 -2.57
N ASP A 5 25.16 7.83 -1.76
CA ASP A 5 25.02 7.50 -0.33
C ASP A 5 24.21 8.56 0.42
N ARG A 6 24.40 9.85 0.08
CA ARG A 6 23.62 10.95 0.68
C ARG A 6 22.15 10.86 0.32
N ALA A 7 21.82 10.50 -0.93
CA ALA A 7 20.44 10.35 -1.37
C ALA A 7 19.75 9.16 -0.67
N VAL A 8 20.45 8.04 -0.53
CA VAL A 8 19.97 6.86 0.19
C VAL A 8 19.80 7.18 1.68
N ALA A 9 20.76 7.88 2.30
CA ALA A 9 20.66 8.32 3.69
C ALA A 9 19.46 9.25 3.92
N LEU A 10 19.23 10.20 2.99
CA LEU A 10 18.04 11.08 3.07
C LEU A 10 16.75 10.28 2.95
N ALA A 11 16.66 9.33 2.02
CA ALA A 11 15.49 8.46 1.89
C ALA A 11 15.27 7.59 3.14
N ALA A 12 16.34 7.14 3.81
CA ALA A 12 16.24 6.45 5.10
C ALA A 12 15.74 7.38 6.22
N VAL A 13 16.14 8.65 6.22
CA VAL A 13 15.60 9.66 7.15
C VAL A 13 14.11 9.90 6.89
N TRP A 14 13.68 10.02 5.62
CA TRP A 14 12.26 10.11 5.27
C TRP A 14 11.46 8.90 5.76
N TRP A 15 11.99 7.71 5.49
CA TRP A 15 11.40 6.46 5.96
C TRP A 15 11.25 6.45 7.49
N LEU A 16 12.32 6.82 8.22
CA LEU A 16 12.29 6.86 9.68
C LEU A 16 11.26 7.87 10.20
N ALA A 17 11.14 9.06 9.58
CA ALA A 17 10.15 10.07 9.95
C ALA A 17 8.72 9.55 9.73
N LEU A 18 8.44 8.90 8.59
CA LEU A 18 7.14 8.30 8.28
C LEU A 18 6.79 7.16 9.27
N VAL A 19 7.74 6.29 9.56
CA VAL A 19 7.54 5.21 10.55
C VAL A 19 7.26 5.78 11.93
N THR A 20 8.07 6.75 12.36
CA THR A 20 7.93 7.37 13.69
C THR A 20 6.56 8.03 13.86
N VAL A 21 6.14 8.87 12.90
CA VAL A 21 4.83 9.51 13.00
C VAL A 21 3.69 8.49 12.99
N THR A 22 3.81 7.45 12.18
CA THR A 22 2.80 6.38 12.13
C THR A 22 2.67 5.64 13.45
N LEU A 23 3.80 5.31 14.08
CA LEU A 23 3.80 4.61 15.37
C LEU A 23 3.24 5.47 16.51
N LEU A 24 3.45 6.78 16.46
CA LEU A 24 3.06 7.69 17.53
C LEU A 24 1.62 8.22 17.43
N THR A 25 1.08 8.35 16.22
CA THR A 25 -0.14 9.15 16.03
C THR A 25 -1.29 8.42 15.36
N ARG A 26 -1.05 7.26 14.74
CA ARG A 26 -2.06 6.65 13.89
C ARG A 26 -2.60 5.33 14.47
N PRO A 27 -3.92 5.19 14.70
CA PRO A 27 -4.54 3.89 14.94
C PRO A 27 -4.46 3.01 13.68
N TYR A 28 -4.72 1.72 13.80
CA TYR A 28 -4.97 0.87 12.63
C TYR A 28 -6.28 1.26 11.97
N VAL A 29 -6.22 1.56 10.67
CA VAL A 29 -7.41 1.99 9.93
C VAL A 29 -8.25 0.77 9.54
N PRO A 30 -9.51 0.67 10.01
CA PRO A 30 -10.45 -0.31 9.49
C PRO A 30 -10.79 0.05 8.02
N VAL A 31 -11.03 -0.90 7.12
CA VAL A 31 -11.23 -2.33 7.36
C VAL A 31 -9.95 -3.12 7.09
N ASP A 32 -9.10 -2.67 6.19
CA ASP A 32 -8.00 -3.49 5.66
C ASP A 32 -6.92 -3.80 6.71
N GLU A 33 -6.36 -2.78 7.38
CA GLU A 33 -5.26 -3.01 8.33
C GLU A 33 -5.71 -3.88 9.51
N THR A 34 -6.88 -3.59 10.08
CA THR A 34 -7.42 -4.38 11.20
C THR A 34 -7.73 -5.82 10.79
N ARG A 35 -8.25 -6.03 9.59
CA ARG A 35 -8.51 -7.37 9.03
C ARG A 35 -7.24 -8.20 8.85
N TYR A 36 -6.17 -7.61 8.30
CA TYR A 36 -4.91 -8.34 8.13
C TYR A 36 -4.28 -8.72 9.47
N LEU A 37 -4.40 -7.84 10.46
CA LEU A 37 -3.95 -8.15 11.81
C LEU A 37 -4.83 -9.19 12.50
N ALA A 38 -6.15 -9.19 12.24
CA ALA A 38 -7.06 -10.21 12.74
C ALA A 38 -6.70 -11.60 12.21
N VAL A 39 -6.41 -11.72 10.90
CA VAL A 39 -5.95 -13.00 10.31
C VAL A 39 -4.63 -13.46 10.94
N ALA A 40 -3.64 -12.56 11.07
CA ALA A 40 -2.36 -12.92 11.71
C ALA A 40 -2.54 -13.30 13.20
N TRP A 41 -3.45 -12.64 13.90
CA TRP A 41 -3.78 -12.93 15.29
C TRP A 41 -4.47 -14.29 15.43
N GLU A 42 -5.43 -14.59 14.56
CA GLU A 42 -6.13 -15.86 14.57
C GLU A 42 -5.18 -17.03 14.31
N MET A 43 -4.24 -16.91 13.34
CA MET A 43 -3.16 -17.89 13.14
C MET A 43 -2.39 -18.17 14.44
N ARG A 44 -2.09 -17.13 15.23
CA ARG A 44 -1.36 -17.30 16.49
C ARG A 44 -2.21 -17.94 17.58
N VAL A 45 -3.49 -17.61 17.66
CA VAL A 45 -4.40 -18.15 18.68
C VAL A 45 -4.71 -19.62 18.42
N THR A 46 -4.92 -19.97 17.16
CA THR A 46 -5.30 -21.34 16.75
C THR A 46 -4.08 -22.25 16.53
N GLY A 47 -2.90 -21.68 16.25
CA GLY A 47 -1.73 -22.42 15.81
C GLY A 47 -1.80 -22.86 14.34
N GLU A 48 -2.84 -22.46 13.61
CA GLU A 48 -3.03 -22.80 12.20
C GLU A 48 -2.38 -21.75 11.29
N TYR A 49 -1.20 -22.09 10.75
CA TYR A 49 -0.42 -21.16 9.91
C TYR A 49 -0.52 -21.47 8.42
N LEU A 50 -1.08 -22.61 8.05
CA LEU A 50 -1.15 -23.07 6.66
C LEU A 50 -2.38 -22.51 5.96
N VAL A 51 -3.56 -22.63 6.58
CA VAL A 51 -4.84 -22.15 6.07
C VAL A 51 -5.28 -20.91 6.86
N PRO A 52 -5.25 -19.72 6.24
CA PRO A 52 -5.69 -18.50 6.94
C PRO A 52 -7.19 -18.54 7.27
N HIS A 53 -7.53 -18.00 8.45
CA HIS A 53 -8.91 -17.81 8.90
C HIS A 53 -9.15 -16.37 9.31
N LEU A 54 -10.40 -15.95 9.26
CA LEU A 54 -10.88 -14.67 9.78
C LEU A 54 -12.23 -14.91 10.48
N ASN A 55 -12.25 -14.69 11.78
CA ASN A 55 -13.43 -14.89 12.61
C ASN A 55 -13.98 -16.34 12.51
N GLY A 56 -13.09 -17.32 12.49
CA GLY A 56 -13.41 -18.75 12.38
C GLY A 56 -13.70 -19.23 10.95
N ALA A 57 -13.88 -18.35 9.99
CA ALA A 57 -14.15 -18.71 8.60
C ALA A 57 -12.86 -18.75 7.76
N LEU A 58 -12.83 -19.59 6.72
CA LEU A 58 -11.72 -19.64 5.76
C LEU A 58 -11.47 -18.27 5.13
N TYR A 59 -10.19 -17.89 5.02
CA TYR A 59 -9.77 -16.61 4.45
C TYR A 59 -8.76 -16.81 3.32
N GLY A 60 -9.26 -16.91 2.09
CA GLY A 60 -8.44 -17.07 0.89
C GLY A 60 -8.10 -15.74 0.17
N HIS A 61 -8.54 -14.58 0.71
CA HIS A 61 -8.37 -13.29 0.02
C HIS A 61 -6.92 -12.85 -0.16
N LYS A 62 -6.01 -13.28 0.71
CA LYS A 62 -4.58 -12.93 0.65
C LYS A 62 -3.71 -14.13 0.99
N PRO A 63 -2.58 -14.32 0.28
CA PRO A 63 -1.59 -15.34 0.62
C PRO A 63 -0.89 -15.03 1.95
N PRO A 64 -0.18 -15.99 2.56
CA PRO A 64 0.16 -15.96 3.98
C PRO A 64 1.42 -15.18 4.34
N LEU A 65 2.28 -14.78 3.39
CA LEU A 65 3.64 -14.31 3.68
C LEU A 65 3.66 -13.14 4.68
N MET A 66 2.78 -12.16 4.54
CA MET A 66 2.72 -11.04 5.47
C MET A 66 2.30 -11.51 6.88
N PHE A 67 1.33 -12.40 6.97
CA PHE A 67 0.86 -12.95 8.24
C PHE A 67 1.93 -13.79 8.94
N TRP A 68 2.71 -14.57 8.18
CA TRP A 68 3.86 -15.31 8.71
C TRP A 68 4.95 -14.37 9.25
N LEU A 69 5.27 -13.29 8.52
CA LEU A 69 6.26 -12.32 8.97
C LEU A 69 5.81 -11.55 10.22
N ILE A 70 4.52 -11.22 10.32
CA ILE A 70 3.94 -10.63 11.53
C ILE A 70 4.09 -11.61 12.70
N ASN A 71 3.71 -12.87 12.53
CA ASN A 71 3.80 -13.88 13.57
C ASN A 71 5.25 -14.21 13.95
N ALA A 72 6.18 -14.24 13.01
CA ALA A 72 7.60 -14.43 13.28
C ALA A 72 8.14 -13.34 14.21
N GLY A 73 7.79 -12.08 13.98
CA GLY A 73 8.18 -11.00 14.86
C GLY A 73 7.47 -11.06 16.22
N TRP A 74 6.19 -11.41 16.25
CA TRP A 74 5.49 -11.63 17.50
C TRP A 74 6.05 -12.81 18.34
N ALA A 75 6.65 -13.79 17.68
CA ALA A 75 7.35 -14.87 18.38
C ALA A 75 8.63 -14.38 19.06
N VAL A 76 9.32 -13.39 18.47
CA VAL A 76 10.58 -12.83 18.99
C VAL A 76 10.34 -11.70 20.00
N PHE A 77 9.45 -10.77 19.68
CA PHE A 77 9.26 -9.51 20.40
C PHE A 77 8.00 -9.50 21.29
N GLY A 78 7.27 -10.62 21.38
CA GLY A 78 5.94 -10.66 21.95
C GLY A 78 4.90 -9.99 21.05
N VAL A 79 3.62 -10.22 21.35
CA VAL A 79 2.50 -9.64 20.60
C VAL A 79 2.42 -8.14 20.87
N ASN A 80 2.62 -7.34 19.84
CA ASN A 80 2.66 -5.88 19.90
C ASN A 80 2.08 -5.26 18.62
N GLU A 81 1.85 -3.95 18.65
CA GLU A 81 1.28 -3.19 17.53
C GLU A 81 2.32 -2.51 16.63
N TRP A 82 3.55 -2.37 17.08
CA TRP A 82 4.58 -1.68 16.32
C TRP A 82 5.23 -2.58 15.27
N TRP A 83 5.39 -3.89 15.53
CA TRP A 83 6.06 -4.81 14.62
C TRP A 83 5.36 -4.98 13.26
N PRO A 84 4.02 -5.17 13.19
CA PRO A 84 3.34 -5.27 11.89
C PRO A 84 3.54 -4.02 11.03
N ARG A 85 3.61 -2.84 11.63
CA ARG A 85 3.90 -1.59 10.92
C ARG A 85 5.35 -1.55 10.45
N LEU A 86 6.29 -1.90 11.32
CA LEU A 86 7.71 -1.86 11.00
C LEU A 86 8.07 -2.80 9.86
N ILE A 87 7.58 -4.07 9.89
CA ILE A 87 7.93 -5.05 8.85
C ILE A 87 7.42 -4.63 7.47
N VAL A 88 6.19 -4.11 7.37
CA VAL A 88 5.64 -3.67 6.08
C VAL A 88 6.38 -2.44 5.55
N THR A 89 6.66 -1.47 6.41
CA THR A 89 7.40 -0.27 6.00
C THR A 89 8.85 -0.57 5.63
N ALA A 90 9.46 -1.58 6.24
CA ALA A 90 10.82 -2.05 5.89
C ALA A 90 10.90 -2.58 4.45
N PHE A 91 9.83 -3.20 3.92
CA PHE A 91 9.76 -3.55 2.50
C PHE A 91 9.81 -2.30 1.61
N GLY A 92 9.18 -1.20 2.00
CA GLY A 92 9.31 0.07 1.27
C GLY A 92 10.77 0.54 1.19
N LEU A 93 11.50 0.50 2.30
CA LEU A 93 12.94 0.83 2.30
C LEU A 93 13.75 -0.14 1.45
N ALA A 94 13.48 -1.45 1.53
CA ALA A 94 14.14 -2.46 0.72
C ALA A 94 13.90 -2.23 -0.79
N ALA A 95 12.68 -1.85 -1.18
CA ALA A 95 12.37 -1.51 -2.57
C ALA A 95 13.15 -0.28 -3.06
N LEU A 96 13.37 0.75 -2.22
CA LEU A 96 14.21 1.90 -2.56
C LEU A 96 15.68 1.49 -2.75
N LEU A 97 16.21 0.61 -1.91
CA LEU A 97 17.58 0.07 -2.07
C LEU A 97 17.72 -0.75 -3.35
N LEU A 98 16.70 -1.57 -3.68
CA LEU A 98 16.65 -2.30 -4.96
C LEU A 98 16.56 -1.33 -6.14
N THR A 99 15.79 -0.24 -6.02
CA THR A 99 15.70 0.81 -7.05
C THR A 99 17.07 1.45 -7.31
N ALA A 100 17.85 1.72 -6.27
CA ALA A 100 19.24 2.21 -6.44
C ALA A 100 20.10 1.21 -7.22
N ARG A 101 20.01 -0.08 -6.88
CA ARG A 101 20.76 -1.15 -7.56
C ARG A 101 20.33 -1.32 -9.02
N ILE A 102 19.04 -1.28 -9.28
CA ILE A 102 18.46 -1.32 -10.63
C ILE A 102 18.98 -0.13 -11.44
N ALA A 103 18.94 1.10 -10.90
CA ALA A 103 19.40 2.29 -11.59
C ALA A 103 20.91 2.25 -11.88
N ALA A 104 21.73 1.74 -10.96
CA ALA A 104 23.16 1.54 -11.19
C ALA A 104 23.45 0.56 -12.33
N LEU A 105 22.63 -0.49 -12.45
CA LEU A 105 22.75 -1.46 -13.54
C LEU A 105 22.15 -0.93 -14.86
N ALA A 106 20.98 -0.32 -14.82
CA ALA A 106 20.28 0.12 -16.03
C ALA A 106 20.92 1.35 -16.70
N LEU A 107 21.58 2.23 -15.94
CA LEU A 107 22.19 3.46 -16.39
C LEU A 107 23.72 3.48 -16.08
N PRO A 108 24.50 2.59 -16.69
CA PRO A 108 25.93 2.49 -16.42
C PRO A 108 26.68 3.79 -16.77
N GLY A 109 27.67 4.15 -15.96
CA GLY A 109 28.44 5.40 -16.11
C GLY A 109 27.69 6.67 -15.65
N ARG A 110 26.48 6.55 -15.15
CA ARG A 110 25.70 7.67 -14.60
C ARG A 110 25.66 7.61 -13.08
N GLU A 111 26.73 8.02 -12.41
CA GLU A 111 26.92 7.91 -10.95
C GLU A 111 25.77 8.52 -10.12
N GLN A 112 25.10 9.55 -10.63
CA GLN A 112 23.98 10.19 -9.94
C GLN A 112 22.62 9.47 -10.12
N ALA A 113 22.54 8.54 -11.09
CA ALA A 113 21.26 7.88 -11.42
C ALA A 113 20.67 7.10 -10.25
N PRO A 114 21.43 6.30 -9.47
CA PRO A 114 20.89 5.59 -8.32
C PRO A 114 20.29 6.53 -7.28
N GLY A 115 20.99 7.61 -6.94
CA GLY A 115 20.51 8.60 -5.97
C GLY A 115 19.25 9.33 -6.44
N LEU A 116 19.20 9.75 -7.72
CA LEU A 116 18.02 10.39 -8.29
C LEU A 116 16.82 9.44 -8.34
N ALA A 117 17.02 8.18 -8.74
CA ALA A 117 15.94 7.20 -8.76
C ALA A 117 15.34 6.96 -7.36
N VAL A 118 16.18 6.86 -6.32
CA VAL A 118 15.75 6.73 -4.93
C VAL A 118 14.98 7.97 -4.47
N LEU A 119 15.52 9.19 -4.71
CA LEU A 119 14.85 10.44 -4.32
C LEU A 119 13.51 10.61 -5.00
N VAL A 120 13.44 10.27 -6.31
CA VAL A 120 12.17 10.36 -7.03
C VAL A 120 11.18 9.33 -6.51
N THR A 121 11.55 8.07 -6.38
CA THR A 121 10.63 7.03 -5.90
C THR A 121 10.18 7.30 -4.48
N GLY A 122 11.12 7.50 -3.55
CA GLY A 122 10.82 7.71 -2.12
C GLY A 122 10.14 9.03 -1.80
N GLY A 123 10.43 10.10 -2.59
CA GLY A 123 9.82 11.42 -2.44
C GLY A 123 8.47 11.57 -3.16
N THR A 124 7.91 10.50 -3.71
CA THR A 124 6.58 10.51 -4.35
C THR A 124 5.47 10.43 -3.30
N LEU A 125 4.42 11.21 -3.46
CA LEU A 125 3.30 11.29 -2.51
C LEU A 125 2.69 9.92 -2.21
N LEU A 126 2.33 9.16 -3.24
CA LEU A 126 1.70 7.84 -3.03
C LEU A 126 2.63 6.88 -2.29
N TRP A 127 3.92 6.92 -2.58
CA TRP A 127 4.93 6.13 -1.86
C TRP A 127 4.98 6.49 -0.38
N ALA A 128 5.05 7.80 -0.06
CA ALA A 128 5.10 8.28 1.31
C ALA A 128 3.83 7.87 2.09
N VAL A 129 2.65 8.01 1.49
CA VAL A 129 1.38 7.59 2.10
C VAL A 129 1.37 6.09 2.36
N PHE A 130 1.70 5.25 1.37
CA PHE A 130 1.67 3.79 1.55
C PHE A 130 2.79 3.25 2.45
N THR A 131 3.88 4.00 2.64
CA THR A 131 4.90 3.68 3.65
C THR A 131 4.34 3.74 5.07
N THR A 132 3.19 4.36 5.29
CA THR A 132 2.56 4.47 6.61
C THR A 132 1.44 3.46 6.85
N MET A 133 1.14 2.60 5.89
CA MET A 133 0.01 1.67 5.93
C MET A 133 0.46 0.21 6.01
N VAL A 134 -0.25 -0.61 6.79
CA VAL A 134 -0.05 -2.07 6.82
C VAL A 134 -0.79 -2.69 5.64
N MET A 135 -0.16 -2.60 4.46
CA MET A 135 -0.70 -3.07 3.19
C MET A 135 0.31 -3.94 2.45
N PHE A 136 -0.17 -4.83 1.57
CA PHE A 136 0.68 -5.76 0.81
C PHE A 136 1.48 -5.10 -0.32
N ASP A 137 1.15 -3.85 -0.67
CA ASP A 137 1.59 -3.22 -1.92
C ASP A 137 3.08 -2.95 -1.96
N LEU A 138 3.68 -2.44 -0.86
CA LEU A 138 5.13 -2.23 -0.79
C LEU A 138 5.92 -3.55 -0.75
N MET A 139 5.34 -4.59 -0.16
CA MET A 139 5.93 -5.93 -0.18
C MET A 139 5.93 -6.48 -1.62
N LEU A 140 4.81 -6.38 -2.33
CA LEU A 140 4.71 -6.73 -3.75
C LEU A 140 5.70 -5.94 -4.60
N THR A 141 5.81 -4.62 -4.35
CA THR A 141 6.76 -3.73 -5.04
C THR A 141 8.21 -4.18 -4.83
N THR A 142 8.56 -4.58 -3.62
CA THR A 142 9.90 -5.09 -3.32
C THR A 142 10.22 -6.34 -4.13
N PHE A 143 9.29 -7.28 -4.19
CA PHE A 143 9.50 -8.53 -4.95
C PHE A 143 9.44 -8.31 -6.46
N ALA A 144 8.64 -7.36 -6.95
CA ALA A 144 8.71 -6.93 -8.35
C ALA A 144 10.08 -6.31 -8.68
N ALA A 145 10.58 -5.40 -7.84
CA ALA A 145 11.90 -4.82 -8.01
C ALA A 145 13.02 -5.88 -7.93
N LEU A 146 12.89 -6.89 -7.05
CA LEU A 146 13.83 -8.01 -6.99
C LEU A 146 13.83 -8.82 -8.29
N ALA A 147 12.66 -9.14 -8.83
CA ALA A 147 12.54 -9.80 -10.12
C ALA A 147 13.17 -8.98 -11.25
N MET A 148 12.92 -7.66 -11.29
CA MET A 148 13.52 -6.75 -12.28
C MET A 148 15.05 -6.66 -12.16
N LEU A 149 15.58 -6.66 -10.94
CA LEU A 149 17.02 -6.77 -10.72
C LEU A 149 17.59 -8.08 -11.30
N GLY A 150 16.85 -9.19 -11.12
CA GLY A 150 17.18 -10.48 -11.72
C GLY A 150 17.26 -10.42 -13.25
N LEU A 151 16.27 -9.83 -13.91
CA LEU A 151 16.25 -9.65 -15.36
C LEU A 151 17.42 -8.82 -15.89
N LEU A 152 17.76 -7.72 -15.20
CA LEU A 152 18.92 -6.90 -15.58
C LEU A 152 20.26 -7.66 -15.45
N ARG A 153 20.41 -8.51 -14.43
CA ARG A 153 21.57 -9.39 -14.29
C ARG A 153 21.61 -10.45 -15.39
N ALA A 154 20.47 -11.07 -15.69
CA ALA A 154 20.36 -12.03 -16.80
C ALA A 154 20.75 -11.38 -18.14
N GLY A 155 20.28 -10.15 -18.39
CA GLY A 155 20.61 -9.36 -19.57
C GLY A 155 22.10 -8.99 -19.68
N ARG A 156 22.85 -9.06 -18.58
CA ARG A 156 24.30 -8.87 -18.52
C ARG A 156 25.11 -10.17 -18.61
N GLY A 157 24.45 -11.28 -18.90
CA GLY A 157 25.10 -12.60 -19.07
C GLY A 157 25.06 -13.50 -17.85
N GLU A 158 24.58 -13.03 -16.67
CA GLU A 158 24.38 -13.85 -15.47
C GLU A 158 23.05 -14.65 -15.55
N LEU A 159 22.83 -15.41 -16.64
CA LEU A 159 21.52 -16.02 -16.94
C LEU A 159 20.98 -16.85 -15.76
N GLY A 160 21.74 -17.82 -15.25
CA GLY A 160 21.28 -18.71 -14.18
C GLY A 160 20.93 -17.97 -12.90
N ARG A 161 21.86 -17.12 -12.40
CA ARG A 161 21.66 -16.33 -11.19
C ARG A 161 20.55 -15.30 -11.38
N GLY A 162 20.52 -14.63 -12.55
CA GLY A 162 19.52 -13.62 -12.87
C GLY A 162 18.12 -14.19 -12.87
N PHE A 163 17.90 -15.34 -13.55
CA PHE A 163 16.58 -15.96 -13.61
C PHE A 163 16.19 -16.67 -12.31
N LEU A 164 17.14 -17.12 -11.50
CA LEU A 164 16.84 -17.58 -10.14
C LEU A 164 16.29 -16.44 -9.29
N ILE A 165 16.94 -15.25 -9.30
CA ILE A 165 16.46 -14.06 -8.58
C ILE A 165 15.10 -13.61 -9.12
N PHE A 166 14.91 -13.63 -10.43
CA PHE A 166 13.63 -13.34 -11.08
C PHE A 166 12.52 -14.27 -10.58
N GLY A 167 12.77 -15.58 -10.58
CA GLY A 167 11.81 -16.57 -10.11
C GLY A 167 11.49 -16.43 -8.61
N LEU A 168 12.52 -16.23 -7.78
CA LEU A 168 12.31 -15.97 -6.34
C LEU A 168 11.45 -14.71 -6.11
N GLY A 169 11.73 -13.62 -6.87
CA GLY A 169 10.90 -12.42 -6.83
C GLY A 169 9.44 -12.70 -7.19
N ILE A 170 9.19 -13.48 -8.24
CA ILE A 170 7.83 -13.90 -8.62
C ILE A 170 7.19 -14.72 -7.50
N GLY A 171 7.85 -15.77 -7.03
CA GLY A 171 7.28 -16.69 -6.03
C GLY A 171 6.92 -15.97 -4.72
N LEU A 172 7.83 -15.16 -4.19
CA LEU A 172 7.58 -14.36 -2.99
C LEU A 172 6.51 -13.29 -3.23
N GLY A 173 6.45 -12.72 -4.45
CA GLY A 173 5.38 -11.81 -4.85
C GLY A 173 4.01 -12.49 -4.88
N VAL A 174 3.93 -13.73 -5.39
CA VAL A 174 2.68 -14.53 -5.32
C VAL A 174 2.31 -14.81 -3.86
N LEU A 175 3.25 -15.19 -3.01
CA LEU A 175 3.00 -15.41 -1.58
C LEU A 175 2.63 -14.14 -0.82
N SER A 176 2.88 -12.94 -1.40
CA SER A 176 2.49 -11.66 -0.80
C SER A 176 1.08 -11.21 -1.22
N LYS A 177 0.80 -11.14 -2.49
CA LYS A 177 -0.48 -10.56 -3.00
C LYS A 177 -1.13 -11.38 -4.12
N GLY A 178 -0.67 -12.61 -4.36
CA GLY A 178 -1.18 -13.49 -5.39
C GLY A 178 -0.58 -13.24 -6.79
N PRO A 179 -1.16 -13.80 -7.86
CA PRO A 179 -0.57 -13.83 -9.19
C PRO A 179 -0.45 -12.46 -9.88
N ALA A 180 -0.97 -11.39 -9.29
CA ALA A 180 -0.85 -10.03 -9.81
C ALA A 180 0.61 -9.62 -10.10
N ILE A 181 1.59 -10.17 -9.38
CA ILE A 181 3.04 -9.96 -9.63
C ILE A 181 3.43 -10.27 -11.08
N LEU A 182 2.76 -11.22 -11.72
CA LEU A 182 3.05 -11.61 -13.10
C LEU A 182 2.78 -10.48 -14.10
N LEU A 183 1.75 -9.67 -13.86
CA LEU A 183 1.44 -8.50 -14.69
C LEU A 183 2.51 -7.41 -14.59
N HIS A 184 3.19 -7.32 -13.45
CA HIS A 184 4.27 -6.38 -13.21
C HIS A 184 5.63 -6.85 -13.74
N THR A 185 5.83 -8.18 -13.94
CA THR A 185 7.17 -8.74 -14.14
C THR A 185 7.35 -9.46 -15.47
N LEU A 186 6.41 -10.31 -15.87
CA LEU A 186 6.53 -11.09 -17.11
C LEU A 186 6.63 -10.24 -18.38
N PRO A 187 5.88 -9.13 -18.55
CA PRO A 187 6.00 -8.35 -19.76
C PRO A 187 7.42 -7.84 -20.01
N ALA A 188 8.13 -7.39 -18.98
CA ALA A 188 9.52 -6.96 -19.13
C ALA A 188 10.46 -8.11 -19.56
N ALA A 189 10.23 -9.33 -19.07
CA ALA A 189 11.01 -10.51 -19.47
C ALA A 189 10.75 -10.91 -20.92
N LEU A 190 9.48 -10.82 -21.36
CA LEU A 190 9.06 -11.15 -22.73
C LEU A 190 9.48 -10.07 -23.72
N LEU A 191 9.50 -8.80 -23.32
CA LEU A 191 9.94 -7.67 -24.12
C LEU A 191 11.47 -7.48 -24.12
N ALA A 192 12.25 -8.47 -23.72
CA ALA A 192 13.71 -8.44 -23.73
C ALA A 192 14.31 -7.97 -25.10
N PRO A 193 13.80 -8.36 -26.26
CA PRO A 193 14.28 -7.86 -27.55
C PRO A 193 14.18 -6.33 -27.73
N VAL A 194 13.29 -5.67 -26.99
CA VAL A 194 13.09 -4.22 -27.06
C VAL A 194 14.14 -3.46 -26.26
N TRP A 195 14.55 -3.99 -25.08
CA TRP A 195 15.40 -3.27 -24.15
C TRP A 195 16.83 -3.81 -24.02
N LEU A 196 17.09 -5.06 -24.41
CA LEU A 196 18.47 -5.57 -24.46
C LEU A 196 19.20 -4.97 -25.66
N ARG A 197 20.43 -4.53 -25.40
CA ARG A 197 21.31 -3.95 -26.43
C ARG A 197 21.80 -4.99 -27.44
N HIS A 198 22.11 -6.17 -26.94
CA HIS A 198 22.65 -7.27 -27.72
C HIS A 198 21.83 -8.53 -27.50
N ARG A 199 21.83 -9.36 -28.53
CA ARG A 199 21.20 -10.69 -28.44
C ARG A 199 21.89 -11.51 -27.32
N PRO A 200 21.12 -12.14 -26.41
CA PRO A 200 21.71 -12.95 -25.35
C PRO A 200 22.58 -14.08 -25.89
N ALA A 201 23.61 -14.49 -25.12
CA ALA A 201 24.41 -15.65 -25.46
C ALA A 201 23.53 -16.89 -25.60
N GLY A 202 23.60 -17.57 -26.76
CA GLY A 202 22.72 -18.69 -27.12
C GLY A 202 21.37 -18.28 -27.72
N GLY A 203 21.17 -16.97 -28.00
CA GLY A 203 20.00 -16.47 -28.73
C GLY A 203 18.71 -16.33 -27.90
N TRP A 204 17.62 -15.92 -28.58
CA TRP A 204 16.33 -15.67 -27.94
C TRP A 204 15.67 -16.96 -27.42
N GLY A 205 15.84 -18.10 -28.12
CA GLY A 205 15.31 -19.39 -27.63
C GLY A 205 15.84 -19.75 -26.24
N ARG A 206 17.16 -19.58 -26.04
CA ARG A 206 17.78 -19.80 -24.70
C ARG A 206 17.29 -18.78 -23.66
N TRP A 207 17.10 -17.52 -24.03
CA TRP A 207 16.52 -16.52 -23.15
C TRP A 207 15.15 -16.93 -22.65
N TYR A 208 14.23 -17.28 -23.57
CA TYR A 208 12.87 -17.66 -23.21
C TYR A 208 12.80 -19.00 -22.45
N LEU A 209 13.73 -19.90 -22.71
CA LEU A 209 13.87 -21.10 -21.89
C LEU A 209 14.24 -20.74 -20.43
N TRP A 210 15.11 -19.78 -20.24
CA TRP A 210 15.44 -19.27 -18.91
C TRP A 210 14.29 -18.47 -18.28
N VAL A 211 13.51 -17.73 -19.05
CA VAL A 211 12.27 -17.08 -18.58
C VAL A 211 11.31 -18.15 -18.04
N LEU A 212 11.12 -19.23 -18.79
CA LEU A 212 10.32 -20.37 -18.34
C LEU A 212 10.91 -21.00 -17.07
N GLY A 213 12.22 -21.22 -17.01
CA GLY A 213 12.89 -21.74 -15.81
C GLY A 213 12.69 -20.85 -14.58
N GLY A 214 12.83 -19.53 -14.72
CA GLY A 214 12.55 -18.57 -13.66
C GLY A 214 11.08 -18.58 -13.24
N PHE A 215 10.15 -18.64 -14.19
CA PHE A 215 8.72 -18.79 -13.92
C PHE A 215 8.43 -20.09 -13.12
N LEU A 216 9.04 -21.20 -13.51
CA LEU A 216 8.88 -22.48 -12.79
C LEU A 216 9.45 -22.42 -11.36
N VAL A 217 10.56 -21.73 -11.15
CA VAL A 217 11.07 -21.47 -9.78
C VAL A 217 10.04 -20.67 -8.97
N GLY A 218 9.47 -19.61 -9.55
CA GLY A 218 8.42 -18.82 -8.89
C GLY A 218 7.16 -19.64 -8.61
N ALA A 219 6.74 -20.45 -9.56
CA ALA A 219 5.62 -21.37 -9.40
C ALA A 219 5.89 -22.41 -8.29
N ALA A 220 7.10 -22.99 -8.23
CA ALA A 220 7.46 -23.92 -7.18
C ALA A 220 7.38 -23.29 -5.78
N VAL A 221 7.88 -22.06 -5.61
CA VAL A 221 7.78 -21.32 -4.35
C VAL A 221 6.33 -21.04 -3.96
N ALA A 222 5.49 -20.63 -4.90
CA ALA A 222 4.08 -20.34 -4.66
C ALA A 222 3.29 -21.62 -4.33
N LEU A 223 3.50 -22.69 -5.10
CA LEU A 223 2.81 -23.97 -4.96
C LEU A 223 3.26 -24.74 -3.72
N ALA A 224 4.48 -24.51 -3.22
CA ALA A 224 4.96 -25.07 -1.95
C ALA A 224 4.05 -24.69 -0.75
N TRP A 225 3.35 -23.57 -0.84
CA TRP A 225 2.28 -23.22 0.10
C TRP A 225 0.91 -23.58 -0.44
N ALA A 226 0.58 -23.19 -1.68
CA ALA A 226 -0.79 -23.26 -2.17
C ALA A 226 -1.33 -24.69 -2.25
N VAL A 227 -0.48 -25.68 -2.60
CA VAL A 227 -0.90 -27.10 -2.69
C VAL A 227 -1.21 -27.69 -1.31
N PRO A 228 -0.30 -27.63 -0.31
CA PRO A 228 -0.63 -28.12 1.04
C PRO A 228 -1.83 -27.37 1.66
N ALA A 229 -1.93 -26.05 1.46
CA ALA A 229 -3.05 -25.27 1.97
C ALA A 229 -4.39 -25.67 1.32
N ALA A 230 -4.40 -25.92 0.01
CA ALA A 230 -5.58 -26.42 -0.70
C ALA A 230 -6.02 -27.82 -0.24
N VAL A 231 -5.06 -28.68 0.09
CA VAL A 231 -5.35 -30.02 0.62
C VAL A 231 -5.91 -29.93 2.03
N ALA A 232 -5.29 -29.14 2.91
CA ALA A 232 -5.70 -28.98 4.30
C ALA A 232 -7.03 -28.22 4.45
N GLY A 233 -7.23 -27.16 3.63
CA GLY A 233 -8.44 -26.32 3.68
C GLY A 233 -9.66 -26.89 2.95
N GLY A 234 -9.48 -28.03 2.26
CA GLY A 234 -10.55 -28.72 1.55
C GLY A 234 -11.01 -28.02 0.26
N GLU A 235 -12.12 -28.50 -0.29
CA GLU A 235 -12.60 -28.06 -1.61
C GLU A 235 -12.95 -26.58 -1.67
N ALA A 236 -13.61 -26.06 -0.65
CA ALA A 236 -14.03 -24.66 -0.58
C ALA A 236 -12.82 -23.71 -0.62
N PHE A 237 -11.76 -24.00 0.13
CA PHE A 237 -10.55 -23.18 0.14
C PHE A 237 -9.75 -23.33 -1.15
N ARG A 238 -9.68 -24.55 -1.71
CA ARG A 238 -9.05 -24.81 -3.02
C ARG A 238 -9.70 -23.99 -4.13
N GLU A 239 -11.04 -23.97 -4.17
CA GLU A 239 -11.79 -23.15 -5.13
C GLU A 239 -11.53 -21.67 -4.93
N GLU A 240 -11.48 -21.20 -3.68
CA GLU A 240 -11.23 -19.81 -3.36
C GLU A 240 -9.85 -19.32 -3.83
N ILE A 241 -8.76 -20.05 -3.53
CA ILE A 241 -7.40 -19.59 -3.85
C ILE A 241 -7.04 -19.77 -5.33
N PHE A 242 -7.53 -20.81 -6.03
CA PHE A 242 -7.17 -21.05 -7.42
C PHE A 242 -8.11 -20.40 -8.43
N TRP A 243 -9.42 -20.31 -8.12
CA TRP A 243 -10.41 -19.84 -9.08
C TRP A 243 -10.99 -18.47 -8.73
N LYS A 244 -11.54 -18.27 -7.53
CA LYS A 244 -12.21 -17.03 -7.17
C LYS A 244 -11.24 -15.83 -7.06
N GLN A 245 -10.04 -16.06 -6.52
CA GLN A 245 -9.05 -14.98 -6.35
C GLN A 245 -8.19 -14.75 -7.59
N SER A 246 -8.11 -15.69 -8.54
CA SER A 246 -7.26 -15.58 -9.72
C SER A 246 -8.02 -15.18 -10.98
N ALA A 247 -9.06 -15.92 -11.35
CA ALA A 247 -9.77 -15.72 -12.61
C ALA A 247 -10.90 -14.70 -12.50
N ASN A 248 -11.76 -14.79 -11.48
CA ASN A 248 -12.95 -13.93 -11.39
C ASN A 248 -12.61 -12.48 -11.05
N ARG A 249 -11.59 -12.22 -10.23
CA ARG A 249 -11.17 -10.83 -9.91
C ARG A 249 -10.52 -10.09 -11.07
N MET A 250 -9.85 -10.80 -11.98
CA MET A 250 -9.26 -10.16 -13.16
C MET A 250 -10.33 -9.78 -14.19
N VAL A 251 -11.44 -10.53 -14.27
CA VAL A 251 -12.46 -10.35 -15.32
C VAL A 251 -13.69 -9.59 -14.79
N GLN A 252 -14.13 -9.86 -13.57
CA GLN A 252 -15.36 -9.28 -12.99
C GLN A 252 -15.11 -8.81 -11.55
N SER A 253 -14.51 -7.64 -11.38
CA SER A 253 -14.55 -6.98 -10.09
C SER A 253 -15.87 -6.26 -9.92
N PHE A 254 -16.70 -6.68 -8.95
CA PHE A 254 -17.93 -5.98 -8.59
C PHE A 254 -17.66 -4.73 -7.76
N ALA A 255 -16.50 -4.67 -7.08
CA ALA A 255 -16.07 -3.56 -6.27
C ALA A 255 -15.09 -2.66 -7.04
N HIS A 256 -15.13 -1.35 -6.79
CA HIS A 256 -14.19 -0.34 -7.35
C HIS A 256 -14.16 -0.25 -8.88
N ARG A 257 -15.30 -0.48 -9.57
CA ARG A 257 -15.36 -0.31 -11.02
C ARG A 257 -15.03 1.12 -11.42
N LYS A 258 -14.01 1.29 -12.24
CA LYS A 258 -13.56 2.59 -12.77
C LYS A 258 -13.33 2.49 -14.28
N PRO A 259 -13.50 3.61 -15.03
CA PRO A 259 -13.29 3.61 -16.47
C PRO A 259 -11.83 3.30 -16.83
N LEU A 260 -11.60 2.87 -18.09
CA LEU A 260 -10.28 2.51 -18.63
C LEU A 260 -9.22 3.59 -18.38
N TRP A 261 -9.59 4.85 -18.56
CA TRP A 261 -8.71 6.01 -18.46
C TRP A 261 -8.50 6.52 -17.01
N TRP A 262 -9.07 5.88 -16.00
CA TRP A 262 -9.11 6.37 -14.62
C TRP A 262 -7.73 6.69 -14.04
N TYR A 263 -6.70 5.93 -14.38
CA TYR A 263 -5.35 6.23 -13.90
C TYR A 263 -4.79 7.53 -14.46
N LEU A 264 -5.15 7.96 -15.68
CA LEU A 264 -4.58 9.16 -16.31
C LEU A 264 -4.78 10.42 -15.46
N PRO A 265 -5.99 10.78 -15.00
CA PRO A 265 -6.18 11.93 -14.11
C PRO A 265 -5.63 11.70 -12.70
N MET A 266 -5.39 10.45 -12.28
CA MET A 266 -4.81 10.14 -10.98
C MET A 266 -3.28 10.23 -10.98
N LEU A 267 -2.61 10.02 -12.14
CA LEU A 267 -1.15 10.06 -12.22
C LEU A 267 -0.52 11.34 -11.64
N PRO A 268 -1.03 12.58 -11.89
CA PRO A 268 -0.47 13.78 -11.29
C PRO A 268 -0.45 13.74 -9.76
N LEU A 269 -1.52 13.26 -9.14
CA LEU A 269 -1.59 13.09 -7.69
C LEU A 269 -0.66 11.97 -7.21
N MET A 270 -0.71 10.81 -7.87
CA MET A 270 0.09 9.64 -7.51
C MET A 270 1.59 9.95 -7.58
N LEU A 271 2.02 10.66 -8.62
CA LEU A 271 3.41 11.00 -8.91
C LEU A 271 3.80 12.41 -8.44
N PHE A 272 2.98 13.07 -7.61
CA PHE A 272 3.36 14.34 -7.00
C PHE A 272 4.67 14.18 -6.20
N PRO A 273 5.63 15.12 -6.27
CA PRO A 273 5.59 16.43 -6.92
C PRO A 273 6.12 16.45 -8.36
N TRP A 274 6.54 15.30 -8.90
CA TRP A 274 7.41 15.21 -10.07
C TRP A 274 6.77 15.71 -11.35
N LEU A 275 5.49 15.39 -11.60
CA LEU A 275 4.80 15.86 -12.82
C LEU A 275 4.52 17.37 -12.79
N PHE A 276 4.63 18.01 -11.64
CA PHE A 276 4.54 19.46 -11.49
C PHE A 276 5.90 20.16 -11.57
N TRP A 277 7.00 19.39 -11.73
CA TRP A 277 8.36 19.93 -11.76
C TRP A 277 8.91 20.07 -13.18
N ALA A 278 9.03 21.31 -13.64
CA ALA A 278 9.44 21.62 -15.01
C ALA A 278 10.77 20.97 -15.48
N PRO A 279 11.82 20.80 -14.65
CA PRO A 279 13.02 20.08 -15.04
C PRO A 279 12.78 18.64 -15.50
N LEU A 280 11.80 17.92 -14.94
CA LEU A 280 11.46 16.58 -15.40
C LEU A 280 10.98 16.58 -16.86
N TRP A 281 10.08 17.49 -17.22
CA TRP A 281 9.56 17.62 -18.59
C TRP A 281 10.62 18.07 -19.58
N LYS A 282 11.48 19.02 -19.20
CA LYS A 282 12.65 19.40 -19.99
C LYS A 282 13.60 18.22 -20.21
N GLY A 283 13.76 17.40 -19.18
CA GLY A 283 14.53 16.17 -19.25
C GLY A 283 13.92 15.13 -20.18
N PHE A 284 12.62 14.89 -20.09
CA PHE A 284 11.93 14.01 -21.05
C PHE A 284 12.03 14.50 -22.50
N ALA A 285 11.88 15.80 -22.71
CA ALA A 285 12.05 16.39 -24.05
C ALA A 285 13.49 16.24 -24.56
N ALA A 286 14.50 16.42 -23.70
CA ALA A 286 15.90 16.21 -24.06
C ALA A 286 16.20 14.74 -24.35
N LEU A 287 15.68 13.84 -23.51
CA LEU A 287 15.81 12.40 -23.70
C LEU A 287 15.17 11.94 -25.02
N ALA A 288 13.95 12.40 -25.31
CA ALA A 288 13.26 12.08 -26.56
C ALA A 288 14.02 12.58 -27.81
N ARG A 289 14.63 13.77 -27.73
CA ARG A 289 15.50 14.29 -28.81
C ARG A 289 16.75 13.42 -28.97
N SER A 290 17.40 13.02 -27.91
CA SER A 290 18.58 12.16 -27.96
C SER A 290 18.29 10.79 -28.55
N VAL A 291 17.12 10.24 -28.26
CA VAL A 291 16.64 8.96 -28.83
C VAL A 291 16.38 9.09 -30.34
N ARG A 292 15.89 10.26 -30.80
CA ARG A 292 15.61 10.50 -32.25
C ARG A 292 16.87 10.83 -33.06
N ALA A 293 17.84 11.52 -32.45
CA ALA A 293 19.03 12.04 -33.15
C ALA A 293 20.26 11.13 -33.06
N GLY A 294 20.31 10.21 -32.11
CA GLY A 294 21.46 9.37 -31.85
C GLY A 294 21.33 7.94 -32.39
N PRO A 295 22.46 7.23 -32.56
CA PRO A 295 22.40 5.80 -32.85
C PRO A 295 21.55 5.08 -31.78
N ALA A 296 20.81 4.06 -32.22
CA ALA A 296 19.94 3.24 -31.35
C ALA A 296 20.65 2.68 -30.10
N ASP A 297 21.98 2.78 -30.06
CA ASP A 297 22.90 2.21 -29.10
C ASP A 297 23.48 3.20 -28.08
N GLY A 298 22.92 4.39 -27.92
CA GLY A 298 23.36 5.33 -26.89
C GLY A 298 23.30 4.71 -25.48
N PRO A 299 24.28 4.99 -24.59
CA PRO A 299 24.48 4.25 -23.33
C PRO A 299 23.30 4.32 -22.34
N ALA A 300 22.41 5.30 -22.47
CA ALA A 300 21.21 5.43 -21.61
C ALA A 300 19.96 4.73 -22.17
N GLN A 301 19.95 4.39 -23.47
CA GLN A 301 18.75 3.89 -24.16
C GLN A 301 18.26 2.53 -23.65
N PRO A 302 19.11 1.51 -23.40
CA PRO A 302 18.65 0.23 -22.88
C PRO A 302 17.94 0.34 -21.54
N GLY A 303 18.45 1.18 -20.62
CA GLY A 303 17.85 1.41 -19.31
C GLY A 303 16.48 2.11 -19.39
N VAL A 304 16.34 3.07 -20.31
CA VAL A 304 15.06 3.75 -20.59
C VAL A 304 14.06 2.77 -21.18
N ARG A 305 14.46 1.97 -22.17
CA ARG A 305 13.59 0.95 -22.78
C ARG A 305 13.19 -0.12 -21.77
N PHE A 306 14.10 -0.54 -20.87
CA PHE A 306 13.80 -1.46 -19.78
C PHE A 306 12.75 -0.88 -18.85
N ALA A 307 12.90 0.36 -18.41
CA ALA A 307 11.94 1.01 -17.53
C ALA A 307 10.54 1.16 -18.18
N LEU A 308 10.51 1.47 -19.49
CA LEU A 308 9.26 1.50 -20.27
C LEU A 308 8.63 0.10 -20.41
N ALA A 309 9.46 -0.93 -20.70
CA ALA A 309 9.01 -2.32 -20.78
C ALA A 309 8.50 -2.88 -19.43
N TRP A 310 8.92 -2.26 -18.34
CA TRP A 310 8.37 -2.55 -17.02
C TRP A 310 7.07 -1.78 -16.77
N ALA A 311 7.10 -0.44 -16.83
CA ALA A 311 6.01 0.41 -16.37
C ALA A 311 4.78 0.41 -17.30
N LEU A 312 4.97 0.44 -18.65
CA LEU A 312 3.85 0.59 -19.56
C LEU A 312 2.91 -0.62 -19.62
N PRO A 313 3.41 -1.87 -19.71
CA PRO A 313 2.52 -3.02 -19.72
C PRO A 313 1.73 -3.16 -18.41
N GLY A 314 2.35 -2.88 -17.25
CA GLY A 314 1.67 -2.85 -15.95
C GLY A 314 0.54 -1.82 -15.93
N LEU A 315 0.84 -0.57 -16.31
CA LEU A 315 -0.16 0.50 -16.41
C LEU A 315 -1.31 0.10 -17.35
N LEU A 316 -1.02 -0.46 -18.52
CA LEU A 316 -2.03 -0.90 -19.48
C LEU A 316 -2.88 -2.05 -18.93
N ALA A 317 -2.25 -3.08 -18.38
CA ALA A 317 -2.94 -4.23 -17.81
C ALA A 317 -3.92 -3.81 -16.69
N PHE A 318 -3.45 -3.01 -15.73
CA PHE A 318 -4.31 -2.51 -14.64
C PHE A 318 -5.36 -1.49 -15.12
N SER A 319 -5.10 -0.79 -16.22
CA SER A 319 -6.14 0.05 -16.87
C SER A 319 -7.25 -0.79 -17.49
N MET A 320 -6.96 -1.99 -17.97
CA MET A 320 -7.95 -2.90 -18.55
C MET A 320 -8.80 -3.63 -17.50
N ILE A 321 -8.25 -3.86 -16.31
CA ILE A 321 -8.99 -4.49 -15.19
C ILE A 321 -10.06 -3.51 -14.68
N SER A 322 -11.30 -4.02 -14.43
CA SER A 322 -12.44 -3.18 -14.03
C SER A 322 -12.26 -2.55 -12.65
N GLY A 323 -11.78 -3.29 -11.65
CA GLY A 323 -11.51 -2.79 -10.31
C GLY A 323 -10.16 -2.10 -10.22
N LYS A 324 -10.15 -0.79 -9.93
CA LYS A 324 -8.93 0.03 -9.92
C LYS A 324 -8.73 0.73 -8.58
N GLN A 325 -7.50 0.65 -8.07
CA GLN A 325 -7.03 1.41 -6.90
C GLN A 325 -5.64 1.97 -7.20
N MET A 326 -5.31 3.14 -6.66
CA MET A 326 -4.03 3.82 -6.95
C MET A 326 -2.81 2.96 -6.59
N GLN A 327 -2.86 2.24 -5.49
CA GLN A 327 -1.76 1.41 -5.01
C GLN A 327 -1.45 0.20 -5.88
N TYR A 328 -2.33 -0.19 -6.80
CA TYR A 328 -2.03 -1.29 -7.72
C TYR A 328 -0.85 -0.98 -8.64
N LEU A 329 -0.55 0.29 -8.86
CA LEU A 329 0.60 0.73 -9.67
C LEU A 329 1.87 1.01 -8.86
N LEU A 330 1.91 0.78 -7.55
CA LEU A 330 3.13 0.95 -6.75
C LEU A 330 4.33 0.13 -7.26
N PRO A 331 4.15 -1.12 -7.77
CA PRO A 331 5.26 -1.87 -8.36
C PRO A 331 5.93 -1.23 -9.58
N GLU A 332 5.28 -0.27 -10.27
CA GLU A 332 5.84 0.51 -11.38
C GLU A 332 6.62 1.74 -10.93
N PHE A 333 6.53 2.15 -9.66
CA PHE A 333 7.19 3.37 -9.17
C PHE A 333 8.72 3.32 -9.23
N PRO A 334 9.40 2.20 -8.97
CA PRO A 334 10.84 2.07 -9.23
C PRO A 334 11.20 2.28 -10.71
N ALA A 335 10.35 1.82 -11.64
CA ALA A 335 10.56 2.06 -13.08
C ALA A 335 10.37 3.55 -13.43
N PHE A 336 9.36 4.22 -12.84
CA PHE A 336 9.20 5.66 -12.96
C PHE A 336 10.41 6.41 -12.39
N GLY A 337 10.91 6.02 -11.22
CA GLY A 337 12.13 6.57 -10.64
C GLY A 337 13.34 6.45 -11.55
N LEU A 338 13.51 5.30 -12.20
CA LEU A 338 14.56 5.06 -13.19
C LEU A 338 14.40 5.97 -14.44
N LEU A 339 13.19 6.07 -15.00
CA LEU A 339 12.88 6.95 -16.13
C LEU A 339 13.12 8.41 -15.79
N ALA A 340 12.65 8.85 -14.62
CA ALA A 340 12.84 10.20 -14.13
C ALA A 340 14.33 10.52 -13.90
N ALA A 341 15.10 9.58 -13.33
CA ALA A 341 16.55 9.75 -13.20
C ALA A 341 17.24 9.93 -14.55
N ALA A 342 16.90 9.10 -15.55
CA ALA A 342 17.43 9.24 -16.90
C ALA A 342 17.07 10.59 -17.53
N ALA A 343 15.82 11.03 -17.39
CA ALA A 343 15.34 12.32 -17.88
C ALA A 343 16.04 13.49 -17.18
N LEU A 344 16.11 13.49 -15.87
CA LEU A 344 16.73 14.55 -15.08
C LEU A 344 18.24 14.68 -15.35
N LEU A 345 18.91 13.57 -15.67
CA LEU A 345 20.33 13.59 -16.09
C LEU A 345 20.52 14.12 -17.53
N ALA A 346 19.47 14.08 -18.36
CA ALA A 346 19.46 14.69 -19.67
C ALA A 346 18.98 16.16 -19.66
N ALA A 347 18.38 16.61 -18.57
CA ALA A 347 17.89 17.97 -18.40
C ALA A 347 19.06 18.98 -18.29
N PRO A 348 18.82 20.26 -18.67
CA PRO A 348 19.76 21.32 -18.35
C PRO A 348 20.06 21.36 -16.84
N PRO A 349 21.33 21.51 -16.43
CA PRO A 349 21.73 21.37 -15.01
C PRO A 349 21.22 22.50 -14.12
N VAL A 350 20.67 23.55 -14.70
CA VAL A 350 20.23 24.75 -13.97
C VAL A 350 18.79 24.61 -13.49
N VAL A 351 18.61 24.64 -12.19
CA VAL A 351 17.29 24.78 -11.54
C VAL A 351 17.03 26.24 -11.26
N ARG A 352 15.93 26.77 -11.80
CA ARG A 352 15.49 28.16 -11.57
C ARG A 352 14.33 28.18 -10.56
N ARG A 353 14.14 29.27 -9.83
CA ARG A 353 13.05 29.43 -8.85
C ARG A 353 11.67 29.09 -9.41
N TRP A 354 11.37 29.56 -10.64
CA TRP A 354 10.06 29.32 -11.25
C TRP A 354 9.75 27.83 -11.52
N HIS A 355 10.78 26.95 -11.57
CA HIS A 355 10.57 25.51 -11.70
C HIS A 355 9.83 24.90 -10.50
N GLN A 356 9.83 25.59 -9.37
CA GLN A 356 9.28 25.11 -8.11
C GLN A 356 7.90 25.69 -7.81
N VAL A 357 7.44 26.62 -8.64
CA VAL A 357 6.17 27.35 -8.42
C VAL A 357 4.99 26.37 -8.36
N LEU A 358 4.83 25.48 -9.33
CA LEU A 358 3.70 24.54 -9.36
C LEU A 358 3.69 23.56 -8.18
N PRO A 359 4.79 22.88 -7.81
CA PRO A 359 4.81 22.05 -6.60
C PRO A 359 4.48 22.83 -5.33
N ALA A 360 5.00 24.05 -5.19
CA ALA A 360 4.73 24.90 -4.04
C ALA A 360 3.27 25.35 -3.98
N PHE A 361 2.68 25.74 -5.12
CA PHE A 361 1.25 26.09 -5.18
C PHE A 361 0.35 24.90 -4.82
N ALA A 362 0.71 23.68 -5.21
CA ALA A 362 -0.06 22.50 -4.82
C ALA A 362 -0.03 22.28 -3.30
N LEU A 363 1.14 22.45 -2.65
CA LEU A 363 1.26 22.39 -1.18
C LEU A 363 0.51 23.53 -0.49
N ALA A 364 0.59 24.75 -1.04
CA ALA A 364 -0.18 25.89 -0.55
C ALA A 364 -1.69 25.67 -0.71
N GLY A 365 -2.13 25.12 -1.84
CA GLY A 365 -3.53 24.76 -2.07
C GLY A 365 -4.03 23.74 -1.04
N LEU A 366 -3.22 22.74 -0.71
CA LEU A 366 -3.54 21.81 0.37
C LEU A 366 -3.66 22.52 1.73
N ALA A 367 -2.72 23.42 2.04
CA ALA A 367 -2.78 24.21 3.28
C ALA A 367 -4.06 25.05 3.35
N VAL A 368 -4.42 25.73 2.26
CA VAL A 368 -5.67 26.53 2.16
C VAL A 368 -6.89 25.61 2.31
N TYR A 369 -6.91 24.45 1.64
CA TYR A 369 -8.02 23.49 1.75
C TYR A 369 -8.26 23.06 3.22
N LEU A 370 -7.19 22.79 3.97
CA LEU A 370 -7.28 22.41 5.39
C LEU A 370 -7.81 23.56 6.29
N VAL A 371 -7.59 24.81 5.91
CA VAL A 371 -8.07 25.99 6.67
C VAL A 371 -9.52 26.31 6.34
N VAL A 372 -9.85 26.33 5.03
CA VAL A 372 -11.13 26.85 4.54
C VAL A 372 -12.26 25.80 4.66
N ASP A 373 -11.91 24.51 4.59
CA ASP A 373 -12.87 23.38 4.60
C ASP A 373 -14.05 23.60 3.65
N PRO A 374 -13.81 23.69 2.31
CA PRO A 374 -14.81 24.10 1.34
C PRO A 374 -15.93 23.07 1.10
N GLY A 375 -16.62 22.65 2.07
CA GLY A 375 -17.71 21.68 2.01
C GLY A 375 -18.12 21.20 3.39
N ALA A 376 -17.62 21.86 4.42
CA ALA A 376 -17.84 21.51 5.84
C ALA A 376 -17.50 20.05 6.21
N ARG A 377 -16.84 19.31 5.28
CA ARG A 377 -16.52 17.89 5.47
C ARG A 377 -15.59 17.63 6.64
N MET A 378 -14.60 18.53 6.85
CA MET A 378 -13.71 18.41 8.01
C MET A 378 -14.43 18.77 9.31
N THR A 379 -15.37 19.71 9.27
CA THR A 379 -16.18 20.08 10.43
C THR A 379 -17.07 18.93 10.88
N GLU A 380 -17.53 18.08 9.95
CA GLU A 380 -18.30 16.86 10.26
C GLU A 380 -17.46 15.75 10.89
N ILE A 381 -16.20 15.57 10.45
CA ILE A 381 -15.34 14.47 10.88
C ILE A 381 -14.29 14.86 11.92
N VAL A 382 -13.98 16.16 12.09
CA VAL A 382 -12.99 16.66 13.05
C VAL A 382 -13.71 17.33 14.23
N PRO A 383 -13.60 16.79 15.46
CA PRO A 383 -14.17 17.43 16.63
C PRO A 383 -13.50 18.79 16.87
N ALA A 384 -14.19 19.71 17.56
CA ALA A 384 -13.67 21.03 17.86
C ALA A 384 -12.28 21.03 18.51
N ALA A 385 -12.03 20.07 19.41
CA ALA A 385 -10.73 19.84 20.03
C ALA A 385 -9.62 19.40 19.05
N GLY A 386 -9.98 18.85 17.90
CA GLY A 386 -9.04 18.43 16.85
C GLY A 386 -8.65 19.55 15.89
N ARG A 387 -9.43 20.65 15.85
CA ARG A 387 -9.19 21.74 14.91
C ARG A 387 -7.80 22.40 15.00
N PRO A 388 -7.20 22.61 16.19
CA PRO A 388 -5.83 23.13 16.28
C PRO A 388 -4.79 22.23 15.58
N TRP A 389 -4.97 20.93 15.62
CA TRP A 389 -4.09 19.97 14.97
C TRP A 389 -4.20 20.02 13.43
N VAL A 390 -5.40 20.23 12.89
CA VAL A 390 -5.62 20.47 11.46
C VAL A 390 -4.94 21.77 11.02
N LEU A 391 -5.08 22.84 11.79
CA LEU A 391 -4.43 24.11 11.52
C LEU A 391 -2.90 24.02 11.60
N ALA A 392 -2.37 23.21 12.53
CA ALA A 392 -0.94 22.92 12.58
C ALA A 392 -0.45 22.19 11.33
N SER A 393 -1.22 21.21 10.81
CA SER A 393 -0.93 20.56 9.53
C SER A 393 -0.94 21.54 8.36
N ALA A 394 -1.93 22.43 8.32
CA ALA A 394 -2.05 23.48 7.31
C ALA A 394 -0.85 24.44 7.35
N ALA A 395 -0.47 24.91 8.54
CA ALA A 395 0.69 25.78 8.74
C ALA A 395 1.99 25.10 8.29
N ALA A 396 2.18 23.81 8.61
CA ALA A 396 3.34 23.04 8.17
C ALA A 396 3.37 22.87 6.64
N CYS A 397 2.25 22.52 5.99
CA CYS A 397 2.16 22.46 4.53
C CYS A 397 2.45 23.81 3.87
N GLY A 398 1.94 24.90 4.46
CA GLY A 398 2.25 26.28 4.04
C GLY A 398 3.74 26.62 4.18
N ALA A 399 4.37 26.23 5.30
CA ALA A 399 5.79 26.41 5.51
C ALA A 399 6.64 25.63 4.49
N PHE A 400 6.26 24.39 4.15
CA PHE A 400 6.92 23.63 3.06
C PHE A 400 6.73 24.31 1.71
N ALA A 401 5.54 24.85 1.40
CA ALA A 401 5.29 25.59 0.17
C ALA A 401 6.21 26.82 0.06
N VAL A 402 6.28 27.63 1.13
CA VAL A 402 7.17 28.80 1.21
C VAL A 402 8.63 28.38 1.11
N GLY A 403 9.05 27.33 1.84
CA GLY A 403 10.41 26.80 1.78
C GLY A 403 10.81 26.38 0.37
N VAL A 404 9.91 25.68 -0.35
CA VAL A 404 10.11 25.30 -1.75
C VAL A 404 10.24 26.52 -2.66
N LEU A 405 9.41 27.57 -2.50
CA LEU A 405 9.46 28.81 -3.31
C LEU A 405 10.74 29.61 -3.07
N LEU A 406 11.17 29.73 -1.82
CA LEU A 406 12.33 30.54 -1.45
C LEU A 406 13.66 29.84 -1.72
N ALA A 407 13.68 28.51 -1.72
CA ALA A 407 14.90 27.75 -1.94
C ALA A 407 15.46 27.94 -3.37
N GLN A 408 16.79 27.93 -3.45
CA GLN A 408 17.53 27.99 -4.72
C GLN A 408 18.46 26.78 -4.84
N PRO A 409 17.92 25.61 -5.24
CA PRO A 409 18.76 24.42 -5.37
C PRO A 409 19.79 24.61 -6.47
N ARG A 410 21.05 24.37 -6.11
CA ARG A 410 22.20 24.54 -7.03
C ARG A 410 22.37 23.41 -8.05
N SER A 411 21.55 22.36 -7.95
CA SER A 411 21.61 21.20 -8.83
C SER A 411 20.26 20.49 -8.91
N ILE A 412 20.09 19.68 -9.95
CA ILE A 412 18.91 18.81 -10.12
C ILE A 412 18.71 17.90 -8.90
N ALA A 413 19.78 17.28 -8.39
CA ALA A 413 19.71 16.41 -7.22
C ALA A 413 19.27 17.17 -5.95
N ALA A 414 19.77 18.39 -5.76
CA ALA A 414 19.33 19.24 -4.64
C ALA A 414 17.83 19.64 -4.78
N GLY A 415 17.39 19.93 -6.01
CA GLY A 415 15.98 20.20 -6.28
C GLY A 415 15.08 18.98 -6.02
N ALA A 416 15.52 17.80 -6.44
CA ALA A 416 14.81 16.55 -6.16
C ALA A 416 14.75 16.27 -4.65
N ALA A 417 15.85 16.45 -3.93
CA ALA A 417 15.90 16.30 -2.46
C ALA A 417 14.95 17.28 -1.76
N LEU A 418 14.94 18.56 -2.18
CA LEU A 418 14.04 19.60 -1.65
C LEU A 418 12.58 19.19 -1.82
N LEU A 419 12.16 18.85 -3.04
CA LEU A 419 10.77 18.52 -3.35
C LEU A 419 10.33 17.22 -2.65
N GLY A 420 11.19 16.19 -2.64
CA GLY A 420 10.92 14.95 -1.90
C GLY A 420 10.78 15.21 -0.40
N THR A 421 11.67 16.03 0.19
CA THR A 421 11.58 16.40 1.62
C THR A 421 10.30 17.18 1.92
N ALA A 422 9.89 18.11 1.06
CA ALA A 422 8.66 18.86 1.25
C ALA A 422 7.42 17.94 1.15
N THR A 423 7.40 17.01 0.20
CA THR A 423 6.29 16.05 0.03
C THR A 423 6.19 15.10 1.23
N VAL A 424 7.30 14.48 1.62
CA VAL A 424 7.34 13.56 2.78
C VAL A 424 7.03 14.32 4.07
N GLY A 425 7.59 15.54 4.24
CA GLY A 425 7.32 16.41 5.38
C GLY A 425 5.85 16.79 5.47
N ALA A 426 5.19 17.09 4.34
CA ALA A 426 3.75 17.34 4.31
C ALA A 426 2.94 16.11 4.73
N VAL A 427 3.31 14.89 4.28
CA VAL A 427 2.66 13.65 4.72
C VAL A 427 2.85 13.42 6.22
N VAL A 428 4.07 13.65 6.74
CA VAL A 428 4.35 13.56 8.19
C VAL A 428 3.50 14.58 8.97
N ALA A 429 3.42 15.82 8.50
CA ALA A 429 2.63 16.87 9.13
C ALA A 429 1.13 16.58 9.09
N LEU A 430 0.63 16.04 7.97
CA LEU A 430 -0.76 15.61 7.85
C LEU A 430 -1.09 14.47 8.82
N GLN A 431 -0.22 13.51 8.98
CA GLN A 431 -0.43 12.42 9.92
C GLN A 431 -0.36 12.88 11.38
N ALA A 432 0.64 13.70 11.72
CA ALA A 432 0.81 14.21 13.07
C ALA A 432 -0.34 15.15 13.51
N GLY A 433 -0.91 15.90 12.58
CA GLY A 433 -1.98 16.85 12.87
C GLY A 433 -3.36 16.33 12.46
N PHE A 434 -3.71 16.39 11.17
CA PHE A 434 -5.03 15.96 10.70
C PHE A 434 -5.32 14.48 11.05
N GLY A 435 -4.35 13.58 10.85
CA GLY A 435 -4.50 12.17 11.21
C GLY A 435 -4.81 11.97 12.70
N SER A 436 -4.13 12.72 13.59
CA SER A 436 -4.41 12.69 15.02
C SER A 436 -5.79 13.27 15.36
N ALA A 437 -6.22 14.30 14.63
CA ALA A 437 -7.53 14.93 14.85
C ALA A 437 -8.71 13.99 14.53
N VAL A 438 -8.54 13.10 13.55
CA VAL A 438 -9.57 12.11 13.14
C VAL A 438 -9.36 10.73 13.74
N ALA A 439 -8.26 10.50 14.45
CA ALA A 439 -7.88 9.18 14.99
C ALA A 439 -9.00 8.55 15.83
N TYR A 440 -9.74 9.34 16.60
CA TYR A 440 -10.84 8.89 17.46
C TYR A 440 -11.94 8.14 16.69
N ALA A 441 -12.18 8.50 15.43
CA ALA A 441 -13.20 7.86 14.59
C ALA A 441 -12.71 6.54 13.96
N TYR A 442 -11.42 6.27 14.01
CA TYR A 442 -10.78 5.08 13.47
C TYR A 442 -10.18 4.17 14.55
N ASP A 443 -10.07 4.66 15.79
CA ASP A 443 -9.57 3.87 16.92
C ASP A 443 -10.65 2.91 17.43
N VAL A 444 -10.49 1.64 17.14
CA VAL A 444 -11.41 0.57 17.55
C VAL A 444 -11.10 -0.02 18.93
N HIS A 445 -10.03 0.44 19.61
CA HIS A 445 -9.60 -0.13 20.89
C HIS A 445 -10.62 0.00 22.01
N PRO A 446 -11.41 1.09 22.18
CA PRO A 446 -12.39 1.17 23.26
C PRO A 446 -13.44 0.05 23.14
N VAL A 447 -14.05 -0.13 21.96
CA VAL A 447 -14.99 -1.23 21.74
C VAL A 447 -14.29 -2.58 21.89
N ALA A 448 -13.13 -2.75 21.26
CA ALA A 448 -12.40 -4.02 21.28
C ALA A 448 -12.01 -4.47 22.70
N ARG A 449 -11.59 -3.54 23.58
CA ARG A 449 -11.30 -3.83 25.01
C ARG A 449 -12.55 -4.24 25.77
N HIS A 450 -13.66 -3.54 25.56
CA HIS A 450 -14.92 -3.92 26.20
C HIS A 450 -15.36 -5.34 25.78
N LEU A 451 -15.24 -5.68 24.49
CA LEU A 451 -15.55 -7.03 24.01
C LEU A 451 -14.60 -8.09 24.61
N ALA A 452 -13.34 -7.76 24.83
CA ALA A 452 -12.38 -8.64 25.50
C ALA A 452 -12.79 -8.93 26.95
N GLU A 453 -13.25 -7.92 27.69
CA GLU A 453 -13.75 -8.06 29.05
C GLU A 453 -14.99 -8.96 29.09
N VAL A 454 -15.92 -8.79 28.14
CA VAL A 454 -17.10 -9.63 27.99
C VAL A 454 -16.75 -11.09 27.71
N GLN A 455 -15.81 -11.33 26.77
CA GLN A 455 -15.32 -12.69 26.49
C GLN A 455 -14.59 -13.31 27.69
N ALA A 456 -13.82 -12.52 28.44
CA ALA A 456 -13.11 -13.00 29.63
C ALA A 456 -14.09 -13.47 30.74
N GLN A 457 -15.31 -12.93 30.78
CA GLN A 457 -16.40 -13.36 31.66
C GLN A 457 -17.18 -14.57 31.09
N GLY A 458 -16.75 -15.15 29.97
CA GLY A 458 -17.44 -16.26 29.31
C GLY A 458 -18.75 -15.87 28.64
N GLN A 459 -19.01 -14.58 28.47
CA GLN A 459 -20.24 -14.08 27.85
C GLN A 459 -20.11 -14.06 26.32
N PRO A 460 -21.16 -14.49 25.59
CA PRO A 460 -21.15 -14.48 24.13
C PRO A 460 -21.26 -13.06 23.57
N VAL A 461 -20.62 -12.87 22.41
CA VAL A 461 -20.62 -11.60 21.67
C VAL A 461 -21.17 -11.84 20.27
N ALA A 462 -22.18 -11.07 19.88
CA ALA A 462 -22.68 -11.04 18.51
C ALA A 462 -22.30 -9.73 17.81
N HIS A 463 -22.19 -9.79 16.49
CA HIS A 463 -22.01 -8.65 15.60
C HIS A 463 -23.12 -8.65 14.55
N ILE A 464 -23.81 -7.53 14.41
CA ILE A 464 -24.86 -7.35 13.40
C ILE A 464 -24.21 -7.11 12.04
N GLY A 465 -24.64 -7.86 11.03
CA GLY A 465 -24.14 -7.74 9.66
C GLY A 465 -22.70 -8.21 9.49
N LYS A 466 -22.10 -7.88 8.35
CA LYS A 466 -20.78 -8.38 7.96
C LYS A 466 -19.68 -7.93 8.90
N TYR A 467 -18.90 -8.86 9.43
CA TYR A 467 -17.78 -8.61 10.32
C TYR A 467 -16.45 -8.81 9.61
N HIS A 468 -15.58 -7.79 9.69
CA HIS A 468 -14.30 -7.78 9.01
C HIS A 468 -13.09 -8.01 9.96
N GLY A 469 -13.33 -8.46 11.17
CA GLY A 469 -12.28 -8.71 12.15
C GLY A 469 -11.71 -7.46 12.82
N GLN A 470 -12.39 -6.30 12.71
CA GLN A 470 -11.85 -5.02 13.18
C GLN A 470 -11.56 -4.96 14.68
N PHE A 471 -12.22 -5.78 15.49
CA PHE A 471 -12.02 -5.84 16.96
C PHE A 471 -11.12 -6.98 17.41
N GLN A 472 -10.84 -7.98 16.54
CA GLN A 472 -10.11 -9.21 16.92
C GLN A 472 -8.72 -8.92 17.49
N PHE A 473 -7.84 -8.30 16.69
CA PHE A 473 -6.49 -8.02 17.13
C PHE A 473 -6.41 -6.89 18.16
N PRO A 474 -7.10 -5.74 18.04
CA PRO A 474 -7.06 -4.70 19.06
C PRO A 474 -7.54 -5.16 20.44
N GLY A 475 -8.59 -5.99 20.47
CA GLY A 475 -9.10 -6.60 21.70
C GLY A 475 -8.37 -7.87 22.17
N ARG A 476 -7.46 -8.41 21.35
CA ARG A 476 -6.85 -9.74 21.59
C ARG A 476 -7.92 -10.82 21.80
N LEU A 477 -9.03 -10.72 21.05
CA LEU A 477 -10.14 -11.64 21.17
C LEU A 477 -9.70 -13.04 20.74
N ARG A 478 -10.04 -14.04 21.56
CA ARG A 478 -9.65 -15.43 21.34
C ARG A 478 -10.75 -16.28 20.71
N GLN A 479 -11.99 -15.81 20.82
CA GLN A 479 -13.15 -16.50 20.26
C GLN A 479 -13.73 -15.68 19.11
N PRO A 480 -14.21 -16.32 18.05
CA PRO A 480 -14.96 -15.66 16.99
C PRO A 480 -16.22 -14.95 17.54
N LEU A 481 -16.58 -13.83 16.95
CA LEU A 481 -17.86 -13.19 17.18
C LEU A 481 -18.95 -13.90 16.37
N GLN A 482 -20.13 -14.05 16.94
CA GLN A 482 -21.27 -14.61 16.23
C GLN A 482 -21.85 -13.54 15.28
N VAL A 483 -21.76 -13.77 13.98
CA VAL A 483 -22.33 -12.86 12.97
C VAL A 483 -23.81 -13.17 12.82
N ILE A 484 -24.67 -12.17 13.06
CA ILE A 484 -26.13 -12.30 13.00
C ILE A 484 -26.71 -11.25 12.04
N ALA A 485 -27.83 -11.59 11.41
CA ALA A 485 -28.63 -10.62 10.69
C ALA A 485 -29.44 -9.75 11.67
N GLU A 486 -29.88 -8.58 11.26
CA GLU A 486 -30.63 -7.65 12.12
C GLU A 486 -31.93 -8.28 12.63
N GLU A 487 -32.64 -9.01 11.77
CA GLU A 487 -33.87 -9.73 12.10
C GLU A 487 -33.66 -10.82 13.17
N GLY A 488 -32.45 -11.34 13.28
CA GLY A 488 -32.05 -12.38 14.25
C GLY A 488 -31.67 -11.86 15.64
N VAL A 489 -31.60 -10.54 15.84
CA VAL A 489 -31.07 -9.93 17.07
C VAL A 489 -31.94 -10.31 18.29
N ALA A 490 -33.24 -10.21 18.21
CA ALA A 490 -34.15 -10.52 19.31
C ALA A 490 -34.05 -11.99 19.73
N ASP A 491 -34.04 -12.90 18.77
CA ASP A 491 -33.91 -14.34 18.99
C ASP A 491 -32.55 -14.71 19.58
N TRP A 492 -31.48 -14.07 19.11
CA TRP A 492 -30.15 -14.28 19.67
C TRP A 492 -30.07 -13.76 21.11
N ALA A 493 -30.62 -12.57 21.37
CA ALA A 493 -30.65 -11.96 22.69
C ALA A 493 -31.47 -12.78 23.71
N ALA A 494 -32.59 -13.38 23.27
CA ALA A 494 -33.37 -14.27 24.12
C ALA A 494 -32.59 -15.52 24.54
N ARG A 495 -31.79 -16.08 23.63
CA ARG A 495 -30.95 -17.28 23.90
C ARG A 495 -29.69 -16.98 24.69
N ASN A 496 -29.20 -15.73 24.65
CA ASN A 496 -27.93 -15.30 25.23
C ASN A 496 -28.11 -14.09 26.17
N PRO A 497 -28.86 -14.23 27.27
CA PRO A 497 -29.26 -13.10 28.13
C PRO A 497 -28.12 -12.32 28.78
N GLY A 498 -26.97 -12.96 29.00
CA GLY A 498 -25.76 -12.33 29.52
C GLY A 498 -24.81 -11.76 28.45
N GLY A 499 -25.14 -11.96 27.17
CA GLY A 499 -24.29 -11.54 26.06
C GLY A 499 -24.39 -10.06 25.72
N VAL A 500 -23.58 -9.66 24.74
CA VAL A 500 -23.63 -8.32 24.14
C VAL A 500 -23.73 -8.40 22.62
N VAL A 501 -24.33 -7.38 22.02
CA VAL A 501 -24.50 -7.22 20.58
C VAL A 501 -23.78 -5.95 20.15
N VAL A 502 -22.99 -6.03 19.08
CA VAL A 502 -22.34 -4.89 18.42
C VAL A 502 -23.06 -4.58 17.11
N GLY A 503 -23.34 -3.32 16.86
CA GLY A 503 -23.90 -2.84 15.60
C GLY A 503 -23.60 -1.37 15.37
N TYR A 504 -24.16 -0.80 14.31
CA TYR A 504 -23.86 0.55 13.85
C TYR A 504 -25.12 1.33 13.55
N THR A 505 -25.06 2.65 13.78
CA THR A 505 -26.09 3.61 13.35
C THR A 505 -25.45 4.72 12.55
N GLU A 506 -26.26 5.57 11.94
CA GLU A 506 -25.78 6.84 11.42
C GLU A 506 -25.17 7.68 12.57
N PRO A 507 -24.22 8.59 12.28
CA PRO A 507 -23.44 9.26 13.32
C PRO A 507 -24.25 10.06 14.33
N ASP A 508 -25.36 10.65 13.89
CA ASP A 508 -26.23 11.55 14.67
C ASP A 508 -27.54 10.87 15.07
N GLU A 509 -27.70 9.60 14.73
CA GLU A 509 -28.88 8.81 15.11
C GLU A 509 -28.69 8.22 16.52
N ALA A 510 -29.63 8.56 17.40
CA ALA A 510 -29.62 7.98 18.73
C ALA A 510 -29.97 6.49 18.66
N PRO A 511 -29.24 5.61 19.37
CA PRO A 511 -29.59 4.20 19.42
C PRO A 511 -30.97 4.01 20.07
N ALA A 512 -31.77 3.13 19.48
CA ALA A 512 -33.16 2.89 19.92
C ALA A 512 -33.27 2.21 21.29
N SER A 513 -32.16 1.61 21.77
CA SER A 513 -32.04 0.98 23.10
C SER A 513 -30.84 1.51 23.86
N PRO A 514 -30.85 1.45 25.22
CA PRO A 514 -29.70 1.84 26.02
C PRO A 514 -28.42 1.09 25.63
N THR A 515 -27.32 1.79 25.47
CA THR A 515 -26.04 1.22 25.10
C THR A 515 -25.10 1.16 26.28
N ARG A 516 -24.28 0.09 26.37
CA ARG A 516 -23.17 -0.01 27.33
C ARG A 516 -21.99 0.85 26.90
N LEU A 517 -21.78 0.97 25.56
CA LEU A 517 -20.75 1.78 24.96
C LEU A 517 -21.19 2.28 23.60
N SER A 518 -20.89 3.54 23.33
CA SER A 518 -21.08 4.18 22.03
C SER A 518 -19.81 4.90 21.62
N GLN A 519 -19.42 4.77 20.37
CA GLN A 519 -18.20 5.34 19.83
C GLN A 519 -18.36 5.69 18.37
N ARG A 520 -17.78 6.81 17.95
CA ARG A 520 -17.65 7.12 16.52
C ARG A 520 -16.82 6.02 15.82
N TYR A 521 -17.27 5.58 14.67
CA TYR A 521 -16.62 4.55 13.88
C TYR A 521 -16.70 4.89 12.40
N ARG A 522 -15.61 5.41 11.83
CA ARG A 522 -15.58 5.92 10.44
C ARG A 522 -16.67 6.98 10.23
N GLY A 523 -17.56 6.79 9.24
CA GLY A 523 -18.74 7.62 9.00
C GLY A 523 -19.97 7.25 9.82
N GLN A 524 -19.88 6.32 10.79
CA GLN A 524 -20.99 5.77 11.58
C GLN A 524 -20.69 5.89 13.08
N ALA A 525 -21.64 5.49 13.91
CA ALA A 525 -21.45 5.23 15.34
C ALA A 525 -21.54 3.73 15.63
N ALA A 526 -20.53 3.16 16.27
CA ALA A 526 -20.55 1.79 16.77
C ALA A 526 -21.14 1.77 18.18
N HIS A 527 -22.05 0.86 18.43
CA HIS A 527 -22.72 0.67 19.69
C HIS A 527 -22.56 -0.75 20.22
N VAL A 528 -22.51 -0.88 21.52
CA VAL A 528 -22.55 -2.17 22.23
C VAL A 528 -23.76 -2.17 23.15
N TRP A 529 -24.71 -3.07 22.90
CA TRP A 529 -25.90 -3.26 23.71
C TRP A 529 -25.80 -4.51 24.59
N ALA A 530 -26.42 -4.49 25.77
CA ALA A 530 -26.66 -5.72 26.47
C ALA A 530 -27.77 -6.52 25.77
N ALA A 531 -27.60 -7.82 25.64
CA ALA A 531 -28.61 -8.69 25.04
C ALA A 531 -29.97 -8.60 25.76
N ALA A 532 -29.93 -8.40 27.08
CA ALA A 532 -31.16 -8.24 27.89
C ALA A 532 -32.06 -7.10 27.42
N ASP A 533 -31.47 -6.00 26.92
CA ASP A 533 -32.16 -4.79 26.49
C ASP A 533 -32.75 -4.91 25.07
N LEU A 534 -32.41 -5.97 24.34
CA LEU A 534 -32.81 -6.19 22.95
C LEU A 534 -33.89 -7.28 22.77
N ARG A 535 -34.32 -7.94 23.84
CA ARG A 535 -35.30 -9.07 23.81
C ARG A 535 -36.70 -8.70 23.34
N GLY A 536 -37.09 -7.44 23.48
CA GLY A 536 -38.42 -6.98 23.15
C GLY A 536 -38.63 -6.54 21.69
N GLY A 537 -37.74 -6.90 20.77
CA GLY A 537 -37.80 -6.42 19.38
C GLY A 537 -37.43 -4.95 19.24
N ALA A 538 -36.72 -4.39 20.25
CA ALA A 538 -36.17 -3.04 20.14
C ALA A 538 -35.27 -2.97 18.91
N ARG A 539 -35.58 -2.06 17.99
CA ARG A 539 -34.80 -1.86 16.78
C ARG A 539 -33.42 -1.32 17.18
N THR A 540 -32.38 -1.87 16.62
CA THR A 540 -31.02 -1.36 16.81
C THR A 540 -30.82 0.01 16.15
N GLY A 541 -31.80 0.47 15.33
CA GLY A 541 -31.76 1.73 14.60
C GLY A 541 -30.71 1.71 13.49
N GLY A 542 -31.11 1.95 12.24
CA GLY A 542 -30.17 2.17 11.14
C GLY A 542 -29.63 0.93 10.42
N HIS A 543 -29.17 1.12 9.22
CA HIS A 543 -28.73 0.09 8.31
C HIS A 543 -27.59 -0.76 8.87
N ALA A 544 -27.86 -2.06 9.05
CA ALA A 544 -26.91 -3.08 9.47
C ALA A 544 -25.92 -3.42 8.34
N SER A 545 -25.18 -2.48 7.86
CA SER A 545 -24.05 -2.80 7.00
C SER A 545 -22.85 -1.96 7.40
N GLY A 546 -21.86 -2.62 7.98
CA GLY A 546 -20.51 -2.09 8.04
C GLY A 546 -19.89 -1.96 6.63
N ASP A 547 -20.70 -2.13 5.61
CA ASP A 547 -20.46 -1.84 4.21
C ASP A 547 -21.09 -0.48 3.91
N GLU A 548 -20.30 0.61 3.98
CA GLU A 548 -20.54 1.65 2.99
C GLU A 548 -20.59 0.95 1.61
N PRO A 549 -21.57 1.26 0.75
CA PRO A 549 -21.43 0.88 -0.64
C PRO A 549 -20.08 1.41 -1.08
N GLU A 550 -19.19 0.53 -1.49
CA GLU A 550 -17.89 0.89 -2.07
C GLU A 550 -18.18 1.78 -3.29
N LYS A 551 -18.31 3.10 -3.07
CA LYS A 551 -18.49 4.12 -4.11
C LYS A 551 -17.20 4.36 -4.88
#